data_48da7557209d70a4f0a59a0fbd6bb3c0
#
_entry.id   48da7557209d70a4f0a59a0fbd6bb3c0
#
_cell.length_a   1.000
_cell.length_b   1.000
_cell.length_c   1.000
_cell.angle_alpha   90.00
_cell.angle_beta   90.00
_cell.angle_gamma   90.00
#
_symmetry.space_group_name_H-M   'P 1'
#
loop_
_entity.id
_entity.type
_entity.pdbx_description
1 polymer ?
#
loop_
_entity_poly.entity_id
_entity_poly.type
_entity_poly.pdbx_seq_one_letter_code
_entity_poly.pdbx_strand_id
1 'polypeptide(L)'
;MPIEQCYRLRMFPSDIVKNAMILWAGPKNHLVQYPLRGGKLFNLVAVFHSDKYVEGWNSTADPVELEARFAGTCETVQALLSKIGTWRMWVLCDREPVRHWSRGRSTLLGDAAHPMLQYLAQGACMAIEDGVALADKMADSNGSLADAFKEYDDARYKRTGKCQLLARLYGEFYHAEGVRRELRNDMLRGRSTEQSYDGLAWLYDGI
;
A
#
# COMPACT_ATOMS: atom_id res chain seq x y z
N MET A 1 3.56 11.49 -1.27
CA MET A 1 4.57 11.09 -0.28
C MET A 1 3.84 10.46 0.89
N PRO A 2 4.19 9.28 1.33
CA PRO A 2 3.70 8.72 2.58
C PRO A 2 4.54 9.23 3.75
N ILE A 3 3.87 9.37 4.86
CA ILE A 3 4.44 9.73 6.14
C ILE A 3 3.87 8.76 7.16
N GLU A 4 4.72 8.06 7.89
CA GLU A 4 4.30 7.02 8.82
C GLU A 4 4.87 7.26 10.21
N GLN A 5 4.05 6.98 11.23
CA GLN A 5 4.52 6.91 12.62
C GLN A 5 3.62 6.03 13.49
N CYS A 6 4.24 5.33 14.45
CA CYS A 6 3.55 4.52 15.43
C CYS A 6 3.56 5.21 16.80
N TYR A 7 2.40 5.29 17.43
CA TYR A 7 2.20 5.94 18.72
C TYR A 7 1.53 5.02 19.74
N ARG A 8 1.65 5.35 21.02
CA ARG A 8 0.91 4.63 22.06
C ARG A 8 -0.58 4.92 21.93
N LEU A 9 -1.40 3.89 21.90
CA LEU A 9 -2.86 3.97 21.71
C LEU A 9 -3.55 4.95 22.67
N ARG A 10 -3.04 5.07 23.92
CA ARG A 10 -3.59 5.96 24.96
C ARG A 10 -3.60 7.44 24.60
N MET A 11 -2.92 7.84 23.52
CA MET A 11 -2.91 9.24 23.04
C MET A 11 -4.15 9.63 22.23
N PHE A 12 -4.96 8.64 21.84
CA PHE A 12 -6.10 8.83 20.95
C PHE A 12 -7.43 8.57 21.68
N PRO A 13 -8.51 9.28 21.36
CA PRO A 13 -9.85 9.02 21.88
C PRO A 13 -10.32 7.60 21.56
N SER A 14 -11.01 6.95 22.49
CA SER A 14 -11.45 5.56 22.38
C SER A 14 -12.43 5.30 21.23
N ASP A 15 -13.20 6.29 20.84
CA ASP A 15 -14.16 6.27 19.74
C ASP A 15 -13.48 6.25 18.34
N ILE A 16 -12.25 6.75 18.28
CA ILE A 16 -11.43 6.75 17.05
C ILE A 16 -10.62 5.45 16.93
N VAL A 17 -10.26 4.85 18.06
CA VAL A 17 -9.43 3.66 18.11
C VAL A 17 -10.30 2.41 17.99
N LYS A 18 -10.46 1.92 16.77
CA LYS A 18 -11.13 0.64 16.49
C LYS A 18 -10.08 -0.43 16.14
N ASN A 19 -10.39 -1.69 16.42
CA ASN A 19 -9.59 -2.82 15.92
C ASN A 19 -9.89 -3.08 14.44
N ALA A 20 -9.61 -2.07 13.63
CA ALA A 20 -9.84 -2.06 12.19
C ALA A 20 -8.83 -1.13 11.51
N MET A 21 -8.56 -1.39 10.24
CA MET A 21 -7.91 -0.43 9.37
C MET A 21 -8.97 0.54 8.85
N ILE A 22 -8.76 1.83 9.05
CA ILE A 22 -9.66 2.90 8.58
C ILE A 22 -8.89 3.77 7.61
N LEU A 23 -9.49 4.02 6.45
CA LEU A 23 -8.96 4.92 5.42
C LEU A 23 -9.85 6.16 5.31
N TRP A 24 -9.24 7.31 5.46
CA TRP A 24 -9.83 8.63 5.29
C TRP A 24 -9.42 9.19 3.93
N ALA A 25 -10.26 9.02 2.94
CA ALA A 25 -9.98 9.43 1.56
C ALA A 25 -10.34 10.90 1.31
N GLY A 26 -9.42 11.67 0.77
CA GLY A 26 -9.57 13.10 0.46
C GLY A 26 -8.99 13.49 -0.90
N PRO A 27 -9.29 14.71 -1.38
CA PRO A 27 -8.68 15.21 -2.61
C PRO A 27 -7.16 15.24 -2.53
N LYS A 28 -6.48 14.48 -3.41
CA LYS A 28 -5.01 14.39 -3.48
C LYS A 28 -4.31 13.94 -2.21
N ASN A 29 -5.05 13.47 -1.21
CA ASN A 29 -4.50 12.95 0.05
C ASN A 29 -5.37 11.82 0.60
N HIS A 30 -4.80 11.04 1.52
CA HIS A 30 -5.54 10.16 2.41
C HIS A 30 -4.74 9.89 3.68
N LEU A 31 -5.44 9.50 4.74
CA LEU A 31 -4.87 8.99 5.97
C LEU A 31 -5.34 7.56 6.20
N VAL A 32 -4.42 6.66 6.50
CA VAL A 32 -4.73 5.30 6.97
C VAL A 32 -4.35 5.18 8.43
N GLN A 33 -5.21 4.58 9.21
CA GLN A 33 -4.97 4.31 10.63
C GLN A 33 -5.29 2.86 10.97
N TYR A 34 -4.49 2.25 11.83
CA TYR A 34 -4.76 0.91 12.34
C TYR A 34 -3.95 0.60 13.60
N PRO A 35 -4.47 -0.27 14.51
CA PRO A 35 -3.75 -0.71 15.69
C PRO A 35 -2.67 -1.74 15.32
N LEU A 36 -1.57 -1.73 16.07
CA LEU A 36 -0.48 -2.68 16.00
C LEU A 36 -0.20 -3.32 17.35
N ARG A 37 0.50 -4.47 17.35
CA ARG A 37 0.95 -5.18 18.55
C ARG A 37 -0.18 -5.44 19.57
N GLY A 38 -1.32 -5.94 19.08
CA GLY A 38 -2.48 -6.20 19.93
C GLY A 38 -3.06 -4.93 20.57
N GLY A 39 -3.07 -3.83 19.85
CA GLY A 39 -3.61 -2.55 20.32
C GLY A 39 -2.69 -1.74 21.23
N LYS A 40 -1.40 -2.09 21.34
CA LYS A 40 -0.44 -1.32 22.15
C LYS A 40 0.07 -0.08 21.41
N LEU A 41 0.13 -0.14 20.10
CA LEU A 41 0.57 0.94 19.22
C LEU A 41 -0.53 1.27 18.21
N PHE A 42 -0.49 2.49 17.70
CA PHE A 42 -1.40 2.98 16.67
C PHE A 42 -0.56 3.55 15.53
N ASN A 43 -0.77 3.00 14.33
CA ASN A 43 -0.06 3.43 13.14
C ASN A 43 -0.89 4.43 12.36
N LEU A 44 -0.25 5.50 11.90
CA LEU A 44 -0.83 6.50 11.03
C LEU A 44 0.05 6.63 9.79
N VAL A 45 -0.55 6.49 8.61
CA VAL A 45 0.10 6.67 7.32
C VAL A 45 -0.62 7.77 6.57
N ALA A 46 -0.01 8.94 6.48
CA ALA A 46 -0.53 10.07 5.72
C ALA A 46 0.11 10.09 4.33
N VAL A 47 -0.70 10.10 3.29
CA VAL A 47 -0.24 10.12 1.90
C VAL A 47 -0.80 11.35 1.21
N PHE A 48 0.03 12.04 0.44
CA PHE A 48 -0.38 13.20 -0.34
C PHE A 48 0.45 13.33 -1.62
N HIS A 49 -0.12 14.01 -2.60
CA HIS A 49 0.59 14.36 -3.82
C HIS A 49 1.60 15.46 -3.54
N SER A 50 2.83 15.28 -4.00
CA SER A 50 3.90 16.27 -3.90
C SER A 50 4.76 16.24 -5.15
N ASP A 51 5.18 17.41 -5.62
CA ASP A 51 6.13 17.56 -6.71
C ASP A 51 7.59 17.47 -6.23
N LYS A 52 7.79 17.36 -4.92
CA LYS A 52 9.12 17.22 -4.31
C LYS A 52 9.56 15.76 -4.37
N TYR A 53 10.78 15.55 -4.85
CA TYR A 53 11.48 14.28 -4.73
C TYR A 53 12.62 14.40 -3.72
N VAL A 54 12.61 13.53 -2.71
CA VAL A 54 13.69 13.42 -1.72
C VAL A 54 14.15 11.98 -1.71
N GLU A 55 15.39 11.75 -2.08
CA GLU A 55 15.98 10.41 -2.06
C GLU A 55 16.17 9.91 -0.62
N GLY A 56 15.88 8.62 -0.41
CA GLY A 56 16.09 7.94 0.86
C GLY A 56 14.83 7.52 1.58
N TRP A 57 15.03 6.69 2.62
CA TRP A 57 13.95 6.01 3.37
C TRP A 57 13.73 6.58 4.76
N ASN A 58 14.50 7.59 5.16
CA ASN A 58 14.53 8.05 6.56
C ASN A 58 14.54 9.57 6.67
N SER A 59 13.93 10.25 5.72
CA SER A 59 13.77 11.69 5.77
C SER A 59 12.75 12.08 6.83
N THR A 60 13.00 13.20 7.51
CA THR A 60 12.00 13.81 8.40
C THR A 60 11.08 14.67 7.56
N ALA A 61 9.77 14.51 7.74
CA ALA A 61 8.79 15.36 7.09
C ALA A 61 8.69 16.72 7.79
N ASP A 62 8.41 17.76 7.02
CA ASP A 62 8.07 19.08 7.53
C ASP A 62 6.62 19.06 8.05
N PRO A 63 6.40 19.29 9.36
CA PRO A 63 5.04 19.36 9.92
C PRO A 63 4.16 20.42 9.27
N VAL A 64 4.74 21.55 8.87
CA VAL A 64 4.00 22.66 8.24
C VAL A 64 3.48 22.24 6.86
N GLU A 65 4.30 21.52 6.08
CA GLU A 65 3.83 20.96 4.80
C GLU A 65 2.70 19.95 5.02
N LEU A 66 2.83 19.06 6.00
CA LEU A 66 1.80 18.08 6.33
C LEU A 66 0.48 18.76 6.72
N GLU A 67 0.51 19.74 7.62
CA GLU A 67 -0.65 20.49 8.04
C GLU A 67 -1.32 21.20 6.86
N ALA A 68 -0.55 21.84 5.99
CA ALA A 68 -1.08 22.50 4.79
C ALA A 68 -1.75 21.50 3.82
N ARG A 69 -1.16 20.31 3.63
CA ARG A 69 -1.72 19.27 2.74
C ARG A 69 -3.02 18.65 3.26
N PHE A 70 -3.24 18.70 4.57
CA PHE A 70 -4.43 18.14 5.24
C PHE A 70 -5.38 19.19 5.80
N ALA A 71 -5.14 20.49 5.60
CA ALA A 71 -5.93 21.58 6.16
C ALA A 71 -7.44 21.51 5.85
N GLY A 72 -7.84 20.99 4.69
CA GLY A 72 -9.25 20.83 4.29
C GLY A 72 -9.90 19.50 4.70
N THR A 73 -9.26 18.68 5.53
CA THR A 73 -9.80 17.39 5.95
C THR A 73 -10.75 17.53 7.15
N CYS A 74 -11.52 16.46 7.47
CA CYS A 74 -12.45 16.48 8.59
C CYS A 74 -11.73 16.59 9.95
N GLU A 75 -12.45 17.05 10.97
CA GLU A 75 -11.94 17.27 12.32
C GLU A 75 -11.24 16.03 12.91
N THR A 76 -11.73 14.83 12.64
CA THR A 76 -11.12 13.59 13.11
C THR A 76 -9.70 13.41 12.56
N VAL A 77 -9.50 13.65 11.26
CA VAL A 77 -8.17 13.57 10.63
C VAL A 77 -7.25 14.64 11.20
N GLN A 78 -7.73 15.88 11.36
CA GLN A 78 -6.99 16.96 11.97
C GLN A 78 -6.55 16.61 13.41
N ALA A 79 -7.46 16.08 14.22
CA ALA A 79 -7.20 15.65 15.58
C ALA A 79 -6.17 14.50 15.66
N LEU A 80 -6.19 13.56 14.69
CA LEU A 80 -5.20 12.50 14.60
C LEU A 80 -3.81 13.06 14.28
N LEU A 81 -3.73 13.92 13.28
CA LEU A 81 -2.47 14.51 12.82
C LEU A 81 -1.83 15.42 13.89
N SER A 82 -2.64 16.19 14.64
CA SER A 82 -2.15 17.10 15.68
C SER A 82 -1.49 16.40 16.88
N LYS A 83 -1.72 15.09 17.06
CA LYS A 83 -1.08 14.30 18.12
C LYS A 83 0.37 13.93 17.82
N ILE A 84 0.84 14.23 16.63
CA ILE A 84 2.09 13.69 16.10
C ILE A 84 3.12 14.79 15.95
N GLY A 85 4.18 14.71 16.75
CA GLY A 85 5.25 15.72 16.77
C GLY A 85 6.34 15.49 15.73
N THR A 86 6.53 14.26 15.28
CA THR A 86 7.58 13.91 14.29
C THR A 86 7.06 12.89 13.30
N TRP A 87 7.47 13.03 12.03
CA TRP A 87 7.03 12.18 10.96
C TRP A 87 8.22 11.68 10.14
N ARG A 88 8.22 10.42 9.79
CA ARG A 88 9.09 9.87 8.75
C ARG A 88 8.43 10.02 7.40
N MET A 89 9.21 10.37 6.40
CA MET A 89 8.75 10.59 5.04
C MET A 89 9.60 9.83 4.04
N TRP A 90 8.95 9.29 3.02
CA TRP A 90 9.61 8.70 1.85
C TRP A 90 8.77 8.93 0.60
N VAL A 91 9.40 8.81 -0.55
CA VAL A 91 8.72 8.91 -1.84
C VAL A 91 8.20 7.54 -2.25
N LEU A 92 6.96 7.48 -2.71
CA LEU A 92 6.42 6.28 -3.34
C LEU A 92 6.97 6.17 -4.76
N CYS A 93 7.57 5.03 -5.06
CA CYS A 93 8.06 4.69 -6.38
C CYS A 93 7.44 3.38 -6.84
N ASP A 94 7.09 3.31 -8.12
CA ASP A 94 6.70 2.09 -8.79
C ASP A 94 7.31 2.02 -10.18
N ARG A 95 7.10 0.92 -10.87
CA ARG A 95 7.51 0.72 -12.26
C ARG A 95 6.39 0.07 -13.06
N GLU A 96 6.49 0.17 -14.38
CA GLU A 96 5.64 -0.62 -15.25
C GLU A 96 5.87 -2.12 -15.01
N PRO A 97 4.80 -2.94 -14.98
CA PRO A 97 4.94 -4.38 -14.92
C PRO A 97 5.81 -4.91 -16.06
N VAL A 98 6.75 -5.78 -15.72
CA VAL A 98 7.57 -6.48 -16.69
C VAL A 98 7.31 -7.98 -16.63
N ARG A 99 7.50 -8.68 -17.74
CA ARG A 99 7.23 -10.11 -17.82
C ARG A 99 8.39 -10.95 -17.30
N HIS A 100 9.62 -10.49 -17.49
CA HIS A 100 10.83 -11.23 -17.19
C HIS A 100 11.77 -10.38 -16.35
N TRP A 101 12.19 -10.91 -15.22
CA TRP A 101 13.16 -10.32 -14.31
C TRP A 101 14.31 -11.27 -13.95
N SER A 102 14.37 -12.40 -14.67
CA SER A 102 15.44 -13.38 -14.55
C SER A 102 16.42 -13.30 -15.71
N ARG A 103 17.71 -13.46 -15.41
CA ARG A 103 18.77 -13.50 -16.42
C ARG A 103 19.90 -14.45 -16.01
N GLY A 104 20.09 -15.51 -16.77
CA GLY A 104 21.13 -16.51 -16.52
C GLY A 104 20.95 -17.17 -15.16
N ARG A 105 21.87 -16.92 -14.23
CA ARG A 105 21.84 -17.48 -12.86
C ARG A 105 21.37 -16.49 -11.80
N SER A 106 20.68 -15.45 -12.20
CA SER A 106 20.15 -14.42 -11.31
C SER A 106 18.67 -14.20 -11.58
N THR A 107 17.90 -14.03 -10.52
CA THR A 107 16.50 -13.59 -10.57
C THR A 107 16.25 -12.51 -9.54
N LEU A 108 15.24 -11.67 -9.75
CA LEU A 108 14.78 -10.66 -8.80
C LEU A 108 13.53 -11.16 -8.07
N LEU A 109 13.28 -10.62 -6.89
CA LEU A 109 12.18 -10.97 -5.99
C LEU A 109 11.59 -9.72 -5.35
N GLY A 110 10.28 -9.72 -5.05
CA GLY A 110 9.62 -8.62 -4.37
C GLY A 110 9.80 -7.27 -5.06
N ASP A 111 10.08 -6.23 -4.30
CA ASP A 111 10.21 -4.85 -4.82
C ASP A 111 11.34 -4.68 -5.86
N ALA A 112 12.34 -5.56 -5.86
CA ALA A 112 13.37 -5.55 -6.89
C ALA A 112 12.82 -5.94 -8.26
N ALA A 113 11.82 -6.84 -8.30
CA ALA A 113 11.15 -7.32 -9.51
C ALA A 113 9.93 -6.47 -9.90
N HIS A 114 9.08 -6.16 -8.92
CA HIS A 114 7.77 -5.54 -9.13
C HIS A 114 7.43 -4.51 -8.05
N PRO A 115 8.22 -3.41 -7.92
CA PRO A 115 7.89 -2.35 -6.97
C PRO A 115 6.50 -1.80 -7.28
N MET A 116 5.69 -1.62 -6.24
CA MET A 116 4.30 -1.20 -6.37
C MET A 116 3.94 -0.13 -5.36
N LEU A 117 2.96 0.70 -5.72
CA LEU A 117 2.39 1.67 -4.80
C LEU A 117 1.69 0.94 -3.64
N GLN A 118 1.70 1.54 -2.46
CA GLN A 118 1.20 0.91 -1.23
C GLN A 118 -0.33 0.83 -1.10
N TYR A 119 -1.08 1.30 -2.09
CA TYR A 119 -2.54 1.49 -1.99
C TYR A 119 -3.36 0.20 -1.85
N LEU A 120 -2.78 -0.95 -2.16
CA LEU A 120 -3.36 -2.27 -1.87
C LEU A 120 -2.71 -2.97 -0.67
N ALA A 121 -1.64 -2.40 -0.09
CA ALA A 121 -0.87 -2.99 1.00
C ALA A 121 -0.34 -4.42 0.70
N GLN A 122 0.03 -4.72 -0.56
CA GLN A 122 0.37 -6.08 -1.01
C GLN A 122 1.85 -6.32 -1.29
N GLY A 123 2.72 -5.31 -1.22
CA GLY A 123 4.14 -5.49 -1.56
C GLY A 123 4.81 -6.64 -0.82
N ALA A 124 4.68 -6.67 0.52
CA ALA A 124 5.25 -7.74 1.33
C ALA A 124 4.60 -9.11 1.07
N CYS A 125 3.28 -9.15 0.85
CA CYS A 125 2.57 -10.39 0.52
C CYS A 125 3.06 -10.97 -0.80
N MET A 126 3.20 -10.15 -1.83
CA MET A 126 3.73 -10.59 -3.12
C MET A 126 5.17 -11.10 -3.02
N ALA A 127 6.01 -10.45 -2.21
CA ALA A 127 7.38 -10.92 -1.98
C ALA A 127 7.43 -12.28 -1.24
N ILE A 128 6.52 -12.53 -0.31
CA ILE A 128 6.39 -13.83 0.37
C ILE A 128 5.93 -14.91 -0.60
N GLU A 129 4.89 -14.62 -1.40
CA GLU A 129 4.42 -15.52 -2.45
C GLU A 129 5.52 -15.84 -3.47
N ASP A 130 6.34 -14.86 -3.83
CA ASP A 130 7.48 -15.07 -4.73
C ASP A 130 8.48 -16.07 -4.15
N GLY A 131 8.77 -15.96 -2.85
CA GLY A 131 9.68 -16.89 -2.19
C GLY A 131 9.19 -18.33 -2.25
N VAL A 132 7.89 -18.55 -2.04
CA VAL A 132 7.26 -19.88 -2.16
C VAL A 132 7.30 -20.36 -3.62
N ALA A 133 6.83 -19.55 -4.55
CA ALA A 133 6.78 -19.91 -5.97
C ALA A 133 8.18 -20.23 -6.53
N LEU A 134 9.19 -19.45 -6.16
CA LEU A 134 10.57 -19.70 -6.58
C LEU A 134 11.10 -21.02 -6.01
N ALA A 135 10.85 -21.31 -4.73
CA ALA A 135 11.27 -22.53 -4.08
C ALA A 135 10.65 -23.78 -4.75
N ASP A 136 9.35 -23.72 -5.05
CA ASP A 136 8.64 -24.79 -5.73
C ASP A 136 9.22 -25.05 -7.15
N LYS A 137 9.43 -23.97 -7.92
CA LYS A 137 10.01 -24.10 -9.28
C LYS A 137 11.45 -24.62 -9.25
N MET A 138 12.22 -24.27 -8.25
CA MET A 138 13.57 -24.82 -8.08
C MET A 138 13.54 -26.31 -7.71
N ALA A 139 12.58 -26.76 -6.90
CA ALA A 139 12.42 -28.17 -6.57
C ALA A 139 12.01 -29.01 -7.78
N ASP A 140 11.16 -28.47 -8.64
CA ASP A 140 10.63 -29.18 -9.83
C ASP A 140 11.60 -29.18 -11.02
N SER A 141 12.61 -28.34 -11.06
CA SER A 141 13.43 -28.07 -12.27
C SER A 141 14.49 -29.10 -12.62
N ASN A 142 14.58 -30.23 -11.92
CA ASN A 142 15.63 -31.24 -12.11
C ASN A 142 17.07 -30.66 -12.14
N GLY A 143 17.30 -29.56 -11.43
CA GLY A 143 18.60 -28.88 -11.30
C GLY A 143 18.89 -27.78 -12.33
N SER A 144 17.99 -27.49 -13.25
CA SER A 144 18.13 -26.39 -14.21
C SER A 144 17.63 -25.06 -13.59
N LEU A 145 18.54 -24.26 -13.06
CA LEU A 145 18.19 -22.93 -12.51
C LEU A 145 17.56 -22.00 -13.56
N ALA A 146 18.00 -22.08 -14.81
CA ALA A 146 17.48 -21.21 -15.86
C ALA A 146 16.01 -21.52 -16.18
N ASP A 147 15.63 -22.80 -16.19
CA ASP A 147 14.26 -23.23 -16.39
C ASP A 147 13.39 -22.89 -15.17
N ALA A 148 13.89 -23.14 -13.95
CA ALA A 148 13.21 -22.77 -12.72
C ALA A 148 12.87 -21.25 -12.67
N PHE A 149 13.82 -20.41 -13.03
CA PHE A 149 13.63 -18.95 -13.03
C PHE A 149 12.65 -18.49 -14.10
N LYS A 150 12.68 -19.11 -15.27
CA LYS A 150 11.69 -18.82 -16.32
C LYS A 150 10.27 -19.22 -15.89
N GLU A 151 10.12 -20.40 -15.31
CA GLU A 151 8.83 -20.86 -14.81
C GLU A 151 8.33 -20.00 -13.64
N TYR A 152 9.23 -19.52 -12.78
CA TYR A 152 8.92 -18.55 -11.72
C TYR A 152 8.43 -17.23 -12.32
N ASP A 153 9.13 -16.63 -13.28
CA ASP A 153 8.69 -15.43 -13.98
C ASP A 153 7.27 -15.62 -14.57
N ASP A 154 7.05 -16.73 -15.30
CA ASP A 154 5.77 -17.02 -15.95
C ASP A 154 4.63 -17.26 -14.93
N ALA A 155 4.91 -17.80 -13.77
CA ALA A 155 3.93 -18.02 -12.71
C ALA A 155 3.51 -16.69 -12.02
N ARG A 156 4.45 -15.75 -11.89
CA ARG A 156 4.26 -14.57 -11.03
C ARG A 156 3.86 -13.27 -11.75
N TYR A 157 4.36 -13.03 -12.97
CA TYR A 157 4.27 -11.73 -13.61
C TYR A 157 2.84 -11.17 -13.76
N LYS A 158 1.85 -12.03 -14.01
CA LYS A 158 0.45 -11.58 -14.15
C LYS A 158 -0.15 -11.15 -12.82
N ARG A 159 0.12 -11.90 -11.75
CA ARG A 159 -0.42 -11.61 -10.43
C ARG A 159 0.23 -10.35 -9.84
N THR A 160 1.54 -10.24 -9.87
CA THR A 160 2.25 -9.06 -9.41
C THR A 160 1.94 -7.83 -10.26
N GLY A 161 1.91 -7.97 -11.60
CA GLY A 161 1.51 -6.91 -12.50
C GLY A 161 0.08 -6.43 -12.29
N LYS A 162 -0.86 -7.34 -12.00
CA LYS A 162 -2.23 -6.95 -11.61
C LYS A 162 -2.23 -6.13 -10.32
N CYS A 163 -1.43 -6.51 -9.31
CA CYS A 163 -1.28 -5.72 -8.09
C CYS A 163 -0.69 -4.33 -8.36
N GLN A 164 0.36 -4.22 -9.19
CA GLN A 164 0.95 -2.92 -9.56
C GLN A 164 -0.07 -1.99 -10.22
N LEU A 165 -0.80 -2.47 -11.23
CA LEU A 165 -1.78 -1.67 -11.96
C LEU A 165 -2.99 -1.28 -11.12
N LEU A 166 -3.51 -2.22 -10.34
CA LEU A 166 -4.64 -1.94 -9.45
C LEU A 166 -4.23 -1.05 -8.28
N ALA A 167 -3.00 -1.13 -7.78
CA ALA A 167 -2.51 -0.20 -6.77
C ALA A 167 -2.57 1.26 -7.29
N ARG A 168 -2.16 1.52 -8.54
CA ARG A 168 -2.31 2.84 -9.18
C ARG A 168 -3.77 3.29 -9.22
N LEU A 169 -4.65 2.42 -9.70
CA LEU A 169 -6.09 2.70 -9.80
C LEU A 169 -6.71 3.02 -8.44
N TYR A 170 -6.34 2.28 -7.38
CA TYR A 170 -6.81 2.56 -6.03
C TYR A 170 -6.28 3.87 -5.49
N GLY A 171 -5.06 4.29 -5.86
CA GLY A 171 -4.54 5.61 -5.56
C GLY A 171 -5.42 6.73 -6.12
N GLU A 172 -5.78 6.64 -7.39
CA GLU A 172 -6.72 7.58 -8.03
C GLU A 172 -8.11 7.55 -7.37
N PHE A 173 -8.59 6.36 -7.01
CA PHE A 173 -9.86 6.19 -6.32
C PHE A 173 -9.87 6.84 -4.94
N TYR A 174 -8.81 6.66 -4.15
CA TYR A 174 -8.71 7.28 -2.81
C TYR A 174 -8.59 8.80 -2.88
N HIS A 175 -7.88 9.32 -3.87
CA HIS A 175 -7.60 10.75 -4.03
C HIS A 175 -8.61 11.50 -4.90
N ALA A 176 -9.73 10.87 -5.25
CA ALA A 176 -10.74 11.46 -6.11
C ALA A 176 -11.29 12.79 -5.57
N GLU A 177 -11.47 13.75 -6.47
CA GLU A 177 -12.04 15.07 -6.20
C GLU A 177 -13.22 15.37 -7.13
N GLY A 178 -14.00 16.42 -6.83
CA GLY A 178 -15.16 16.83 -7.62
C GLY A 178 -16.15 15.68 -7.85
N VAL A 179 -16.69 15.57 -9.07
CA VAL A 179 -17.66 14.56 -9.47
C VAL A 179 -17.13 13.14 -9.27
N ARG A 180 -15.84 12.89 -9.48
CA ARG A 180 -15.22 11.57 -9.23
C ARG A 180 -15.38 11.14 -7.76
N ARG A 181 -15.23 12.09 -6.82
CA ARG A 181 -15.44 11.85 -5.40
C ARG A 181 -16.90 11.50 -5.08
N GLU A 182 -17.84 12.21 -5.70
CA GLU A 182 -19.28 11.95 -5.52
C GLU A 182 -19.61 10.54 -5.98
N LEU A 183 -19.22 10.18 -7.20
CA LEU A 183 -19.45 8.84 -7.76
C LEU A 183 -18.79 7.74 -6.92
N ARG A 184 -17.54 7.94 -6.48
CA ARG A 184 -16.87 6.99 -5.57
C ARG A 184 -17.67 6.79 -4.29
N ASN A 185 -18.15 7.86 -3.67
CA ASN A 185 -18.91 7.80 -2.43
C ASN A 185 -20.24 7.06 -2.63
N ASP A 186 -20.91 7.28 -3.76
CA ASP A 186 -22.15 6.58 -4.09
C ASP A 186 -21.92 5.09 -4.34
N MET A 187 -20.85 4.72 -5.05
CA MET A 187 -20.44 3.33 -5.22
C MET A 187 -20.17 2.64 -3.88
N LEU A 188 -19.51 3.31 -2.95
CA LEU A 188 -19.20 2.74 -1.63
C LEU A 188 -20.45 2.61 -0.76
N ARG A 189 -21.37 3.60 -0.76
CA ARG A 189 -22.63 3.52 -0.01
C ARG A 189 -23.53 2.41 -0.49
N GLY A 190 -23.59 2.15 -1.79
CA GLY A 190 -24.41 1.10 -2.38
C GLY A 190 -23.84 -0.31 -2.22
N ARG A 191 -22.61 -0.47 -1.72
CA ARG A 191 -21.93 -1.76 -1.64
C ARG A 191 -22.18 -2.44 -0.30
N SER A 192 -22.64 -3.70 -0.34
CA SER A 192 -22.70 -4.54 0.86
C SER A 192 -21.29 -4.98 1.32
N THR A 193 -21.18 -5.47 2.55
CA THR A 193 -19.94 -6.06 3.07
C THR A 193 -19.50 -7.24 2.21
N GLU A 194 -20.42 -8.12 1.83
CA GLU A 194 -20.16 -9.28 0.97
C GLU A 194 -19.61 -8.86 -0.40
N GLN A 195 -20.27 -7.94 -1.10
CA GLN A 195 -19.76 -7.39 -2.36
C GLN A 195 -18.37 -6.75 -2.25
N SER A 196 -18.05 -6.21 -1.09
CA SER A 196 -16.73 -5.63 -0.84
C SER A 196 -15.66 -6.71 -0.72
N TYR A 197 -15.98 -7.84 -0.07
CA TYR A 197 -15.08 -9.00 0.01
C TYR A 197 -14.93 -9.69 -1.35
N ASP A 198 -16.01 -9.94 -2.07
CA ASP A 198 -15.98 -10.55 -3.39
C ASP A 198 -15.10 -9.77 -4.37
N GLY A 199 -15.16 -8.45 -4.32
CA GLY A 199 -14.32 -7.58 -5.13
C GLY A 199 -12.81 -7.70 -4.85
N LEU A 200 -12.43 -8.25 -3.69
CA LEU A 200 -11.05 -8.46 -3.26
C LEU A 200 -10.66 -9.94 -3.21
N ALA A 201 -11.57 -10.87 -3.48
CA ALA A 201 -11.32 -12.31 -3.41
C ALA A 201 -10.08 -12.71 -4.22
N TRP A 202 -9.94 -12.22 -5.45
CA TRP A 202 -8.77 -12.49 -6.30
C TRP A 202 -7.41 -12.17 -5.65
N LEU A 203 -7.40 -11.29 -4.64
CA LEU A 203 -6.20 -10.85 -3.94
C LEU A 203 -5.86 -11.78 -2.77
N TYR A 204 -6.88 -12.35 -2.12
CA TYR A 204 -6.75 -13.10 -0.88
C TYR A 204 -7.05 -14.60 -1.00
N ASP A 205 -7.65 -15.08 -2.09
CA ASP A 205 -8.05 -16.49 -2.26
C ASP A 205 -6.90 -17.46 -2.58
N GLY A 206 -5.68 -17.00 -2.39
CA GLY A 206 -4.50 -17.86 -2.48
C GLY A 206 -3.84 -17.88 -3.85
N ILE A 207 -2.79 -18.69 -3.91
CA ILE A 207 -1.93 -18.92 -5.08
C ILE A 207 -2.35 -20.24 -5.71
#